data_e04b313b417def46870aacf0c72efe29
#
_entry.id   e04b313b417def46870aacf0c72efe29
#
_cell.length_a   1.000
_cell.length_b   1.000
_cell.length_c   1.000
_cell.angle_alpha   90.00
_cell.angle_beta   90.00
_cell.angle_gamma   90.00
#
_symmetry.space_group_name_H-M   'P 1'
#
loop_
_entity.id
_entity.type
_entity.pdbx_description
1 polymer ?
#
loop_
_entity_poly.entity_id
_entity_poly.type
_entity_poly.pdbx_seq_one_letter_code
_entity_poly.pdbx_strand_id
1 'polypeptide(L)'
;MKLLIVICLLTNFLFSQEIDENKYYATTKTIFIPSEVFKKEREIQIYLPDEYFKEPNRKFKTLYLFDAQNQRIFNYVKGNVEVLGMNYIEPLIIVGVVTEDRWFEFLPINNHAETLKEYEPPIGGADSLIIHIKNEIEPYINQNFRTLKSKIGMGHSLGGTFLMYFNTVDPNFFDASVLLSPNFSYDGEQLLDRIKNCKAADLEKEFYVFSGYGDNYEEKFNKSLKKINKWLKKNPKKNLVWEYENLNIADHGKIWFEGVYK
;
A
#
# COMPACT_ATOMS: atom_id res chain seq x y z
N MET A 1 47.89 -36.14 -38.36
CA MET A 1 46.51 -35.95 -37.89
C MET A 1 46.39 -34.57 -37.18
N LYS A 2 46.00 -33.56 -37.94
CA LYS A 2 45.91 -32.20 -37.41
C LYS A 2 44.51 -31.97 -36.83
N LEU A 3 44.42 -31.74 -35.52
CA LEU A 3 43.18 -31.42 -34.80
C LEU A 3 42.80 -29.99 -35.10
N LEU A 4 41.72 -29.76 -35.81
CA LEU A 4 41.16 -28.45 -36.11
C LEU A 4 40.26 -28.06 -34.90
N ILE A 5 40.73 -27.12 -34.07
CA ILE A 5 39.94 -26.53 -33.00
C ILE A 5 39.08 -25.42 -33.62
N VAL A 6 37.78 -25.69 -33.78
CA VAL A 6 36.81 -24.67 -34.17
C VAL A 6 36.41 -23.92 -32.91
N ILE A 7 36.92 -22.71 -32.73
CA ILE A 7 36.50 -21.78 -31.71
C ILE A 7 35.21 -21.12 -32.20
N CYS A 8 34.05 -21.58 -31.72
CA CYS A 8 32.80 -20.85 -31.87
C CYS A 8 32.83 -19.62 -30.97
N LEU A 9 33.17 -18.48 -31.53
CA LEU A 9 32.90 -17.18 -30.93
C LEU A 9 31.37 -16.93 -30.91
N LEU A 10 30.74 -17.30 -29.82
CA LEU A 10 29.39 -16.83 -29.52
C LEU A 10 29.47 -15.32 -29.24
N THR A 11 29.34 -14.53 -30.28
CA THR A 11 29.07 -13.10 -30.16
C THR A 11 27.63 -12.96 -29.62
N ASN A 12 27.50 -12.77 -28.31
CA ASN A 12 26.28 -12.27 -27.73
C ASN A 12 26.04 -10.85 -28.28
N PHE A 13 25.27 -10.75 -29.36
CA PHE A 13 24.64 -9.48 -29.74
C PHE A 13 23.65 -9.15 -28.67
N LEU A 14 24.09 -8.37 -27.66
CA LEU A 14 23.20 -7.59 -26.84
C LEU A 14 22.53 -6.57 -27.77
N PHE A 15 21.37 -6.89 -28.27
CA PHE A 15 20.48 -5.90 -28.84
C PHE A 15 20.08 -4.97 -27.68
N SER A 16 20.87 -3.93 -27.47
CA SER A 16 20.42 -2.77 -26.74
C SER A 16 19.27 -2.20 -27.55
N GLN A 17 18.05 -2.43 -27.11
CA GLN A 17 16.89 -1.79 -27.70
C GLN A 17 17.08 -0.27 -27.48
N GLU A 18 17.26 0.47 -28.57
CA GLU A 18 17.41 1.93 -28.49
C GLU A 18 16.15 2.49 -27.87
N ILE A 19 16.30 3.18 -26.74
CA ILE A 19 15.18 3.78 -26.01
C ILE A 19 14.84 5.10 -26.73
N ASP A 20 13.65 5.15 -27.30
CA ASP A 20 13.09 6.38 -27.87
C ASP A 20 12.53 7.25 -26.76
N GLU A 21 13.19 8.37 -26.47
CA GLU A 21 12.79 9.34 -25.43
C GLU A 21 11.38 9.90 -25.62
N ASN A 22 10.87 9.92 -26.84
CA ASN A 22 9.52 10.41 -27.15
C ASN A 22 8.45 9.30 -26.99
N LYS A 23 8.84 8.06 -26.81
CA LYS A 23 7.91 6.95 -26.64
C LYS A 23 7.57 6.74 -25.18
N TYR A 24 6.30 6.45 -24.92
CA TYR A 24 5.78 6.09 -23.61
C TYR A 24 5.88 4.58 -23.38
N TYR A 25 6.53 4.18 -22.29
CA TYR A 25 6.81 2.77 -21.96
C TYR A 25 6.14 2.28 -20.69
N ALA A 26 5.52 3.15 -19.89
CA ALA A 26 4.90 2.73 -18.63
C ALA A 26 3.94 1.56 -18.86
N THR A 27 3.92 0.62 -17.92
CA THR A 27 3.17 -0.61 -18.08
C THR A 27 2.59 -1.11 -16.75
N THR A 28 1.52 -1.89 -16.88
CA THR A 28 0.93 -2.66 -15.77
C THR A 28 1.05 -4.14 -16.06
N LYS A 29 1.40 -4.92 -15.04
CA LYS A 29 1.51 -6.38 -15.12
C LYS A 29 0.72 -7.01 -13.98
N THR A 30 0.01 -8.08 -14.27
CA THR A 30 -0.53 -8.99 -13.26
C THR A 30 0.49 -10.11 -13.03
N ILE A 31 0.80 -10.39 -11.79
CA ILE A 31 1.76 -11.42 -11.37
C ILE A 31 1.08 -12.30 -10.33
N PHE A 32 1.37 -13.59 -10.37
CA PHE A 32 0.94 -14.56 -9.37
C PHE A 32 2.14 -15.00 -8.55
N ILE A 33 2.04 -14.88 -7.24
CA ILE A 33 3.07 -15.25 -6.28
C ILE A 33 2.57 -16.44 -5.47
N PRO A 34 3.29 -17.58 -5.44
CA PRO A 34 2.99 -18.68 -4.54
C PRO A 34 2.99 -18.18 -3.09
N SER A 35 1.95 -18.52 -2.35
CA SER A 35 1.84 -18.16 -0.93
C SER A 35 1.77 -19.40 -0.06
N GLU A 36 2.78 -19.56 0.78
CA GLU A 36 2.80 -20.59 1.82
C GLU A 36 1.79 -20.29 2.93
N VAL A 37 1.51 -19.00 3.17
CA VAL A 37 0.54 -18.56 4.18
C VAL A 37 -0.88 -18.90 3.76
N PHE A 38 -1.24 -18.60 2.52
CA PHE A 38 -2.58 -18.83 1.97
C PHE A 38 -2.74 -20.17 1.26
N LYS A 39 -1.64 -20.95 1.11
CA LYS A 39 -1.60 -22.26 0.43
C LYS A 39 -2.11 -22.25 -1.03
N LYS A 40 -1.92 -21.14 -1.72
CA LYS A 40 -2.29 -20.93 -3.11
C LYS A 40 -1.51 -19.79 -3.75
N GLU A 41 -1.62 -19.64 -5.05
CA GLU A 41 -1.10 -18.46 -5.73
C GLU A 41 -1.96 -17.23 -5.41
N ARG A 42 -1.28 -16.11 -5.22
CA ARG A 42 -1.90 -14.82 -4.91
C ARG A 42 -1.57 -13.82 -5.98
N GLU A 43 -2.59 -13.15 -6.46
CA GLU A 43 -2.46 -12.09 -7.46
C GLU A 43 -1.90 -10.82 -6.85
N ILE A 44 -0.97 -10.19 -7.54
CA ILE A 44 -0.54 -8.81 -7.33
C ILE A 44 -0.54 -8.06 -8.66
N GLN A 45 -0.75 -6.75 -8.61
CA GLN A 45 -0.68 -5.88 -9.78
C GLN A 45 0.52 -4.96 -9.65
N ILE A 46 1.35 -4.89 -10.69
CA ILE A 46 2.56 -4.06 -10.69
C ILE A 46 2.43 -3.00 -11.78
N TYR A 47 2.51 -1.73 -11.37
CA TYR A 47 2.72 -0.63 -12.31
C TYR A 47 4.18 -0.22 -12.28
N LEU A 48 4.78 -0.10 -13.47
CA LEU A 48 6.13 0.42 -13.69
C LEU A 48 6.02 1.75 -14.44
N PRO A 49 6.59 2.84 -13.91
CA PRO A 49 6.53 4.15 -14.56
C PRO A 49 7.39 4.18 -15.83
N ASP A 50 7.19 5.19 -16.65
CA ASP A 50 7.92 5.38 -17.90
C ASP A 50 9.44 5.45 -17.68
N GLU A 51 9.88 6.13 -16.63
CA GLU A 51 11.28 6.28 -16.22
C GLU A 51 11.93 4.93 -15.84
N TYR A 52 11.12 3.93 -15.47
CA TYR A 52 11.65 2.59 -15.21
C TYR A 52 12.32 2.01 -16.46
N PHE A 53 11.86 2.35 -17.65
CA PHE A 53 12.42 1.87 -18.91
C PHE A 53 13.48 2.83 -19.47
N LYS A 54 13.29 4.13 -19.30
CA LYS A 54 14.19 5.18 -19.81
C LYS A 54 15.46 5.32 -18.97
N GLU A 55 15.38 5.04 -17.66
CA GLU A 55 16.48 5.20 -16.72
C GLU A 55 16.92 3.84 -16.12
N PRO A 56 17.72 3.02 -16.84
CA PRO A 56 17.97 1.61 -16.47
C PRO A 56 18.72 1.44 -15.14
N ASN A 57 19.40 2.45 -14.66
CA ASN A 57 20.16 2.41 -13.39
C ASN A 57 19.37 3.00 -12.20
N ARG A 58 18.24 3.63 -12.44
CA ARG A 58 17.41 4.23 -11.39
C ARG A 58 16.66 3.18 -10.59
N LYS A 59 16.63 3.38 -9.27
CA LYS A 59 15.80 2.63 -8.33
C LYS A 59 14.62 3.50 -7.89
N PHE A 60 13.50 2.86 -7.57
CA PHE A 60 12.22 3.51 -7.34
C PHE A 60 11.68 3.21 -5.94
N LYS A 61 11.05 4.18 -5.29
CA LYS A 61 10.20 3.94 -4.12
C LYS A 61 9.00 3.08 -4.54
N THR A 62 8.41 2.36 -3.60
CA THR A 62 7.24 1.52 -3.86
C THR A 62 6.02 2.04 -3.11
N LEU A 63 4.88 2.07 -3.80
CA LEU A 63 3.57 2.32 -3.21
C LEU A 63 2.81 0.99 -3.14
N TYR A 64 2.58 0.49 -1.94
CA TYR A 64 1.70 -0.66 -1.69
C TYR A 64 0.25 -0.17 -1.62
N LEU A 65 -0.52 -0.49 -2.64
CA LEU A 65 -1.93 -0.10 -2.76
C LEU A 65 -2.82 -1.27 -2.36
N PHE A 66 -3.60 -1.09 -1.30
CA PHE A 66 -4.59 -2.05 -0.86
C PHE A 66 -5.91 -1.89 -1.63
N ASP A 67 -6.73 -2.95 -1.69
CA ASP A 67 -7.95 -3.03 -2.52
C ASP A 67 -7.68 -3.01 -4.05
N ALA A 68 -6.52 -3.50 -4.49
CA ALA A 68 -6.16 -3.52 -5.92
C ALA A 68 -7.01 -4.49 -6.77
N GLN A 69 -7.80 -5.40 -6.16
CA GLN A 69 -8.82 -6.18 -6.86
C GLN A 69 -9.89 -5.29 -7.50
N ASN A 70 -10.08 -4.07 -6.99
CA ASN A 70 -10.91 -3.08 -7.65
C ASN A 70 -10.09 -2.34 -8.73
N GLN A 71 -10.19 -2.83 -9.97
CA GLN A 71 -9.47 -2.30 -11.12
C GLN A 71 -9.72 -0.80 -11.37
N ARG A 72 -10.90 -0.29 -11.00
CA ARG A 72 -11.20 1.15 -11.17
C ARG A 72 -10.36 1.98 -10.22
N ILE A 73 -10.21 1.52 -8.97
CA ILE A 73 -9.41 2.20 -7.96
C ILE A 73 -7.93 2.09 -8.31
N PHE A 74 -7.45 0.89 -8.67
CA PHE A 74 -6.07 0.71 -9.10
C PHE A 74 -5.71 1.63 -10.26
N ASN A 75 -6.53 1.69 -11.30
CA ASN A 75 -6.30 2.54 -12.48
C ASN A 75 -6.41 4.03 -12.14
N TYR A 76 -7.28 4.41 -11.21
CA TYR A 76 -7.40 5.80 -10.76
C TYR A 76 -6.13 6.24 -10.01
N VAL A 77 -5.66 5.46 -9.03
CA VAL A 77 -4.43 5.76 -8.28
C VAL A 77 -3.23 5.76 -9.22
N LYS A 78 -3.12 4.76 -10.08
CA LYS A 78 -2.06 4.68 -11.10
C LYS A 78 -2.03 5.96 -11.96
N GLY A 79 -3.16 6.38 -12.51
CA GLY A 79 -3.23 7.57 -13.36
C GLY A 79 -2.83 8.85 -12.63
N ASN A 80 -3.21 9.00 -11.34
CA ASN A 80 -2.77 10.14 -10.53
C ASN A 80 -1.25 10.10 -10.26
N VAL A 81 -0.74 8.94 -9.84
CA VAL A 81 0.71 8.76 -9.61
C VAL A 81 1.53 9.06 -10.86
N GLU A 82 1.04 8.65 -12.02
CA GLU A 82 1.66 8.88 -13.31
C GLU A 82 1.70 10.38 -13.67
N VAL A 83 0.56 11.07 -13.54
CA VAL A 83 0.47 12.52 -13.81
C VAL A 83 1.30 13.32 -12.81
N LEU A 84 1.22 12.99 -11.52
CA LEU A 84 2.00 13.65 -10.49
C LEU A 84 3.51 13.38 -10.66
N GLY A 85 3.89 12.20 -11.13
CA GLY A 85 5.26 11.81 -11.42
C GLY A 85 5.95 12.66 -12.48
N MET A 86 5.18 13.37 -13.31
CA MET A 86 5.76 14.25 -14.32
C MET A 86 6.53 15.43 -13.73
N ASN A 87 6.06 16.04 -12.61
CA ASN A 87 6.68 17.26 -12.07
C ASN A 87 6.51 17.46 -10.55
N TYR A 88 5.72 16.66 -9.85
CA TYR A 88 5.32 16.93 -8.45
C TYR A 88 5.86 15.91 -7.45
N ILE A 89 5.94 14.64 -7.84
CA ILE A 89 6.50 13.58 -7.01
C ILE A 89 7.56 12.81 -7.80
N GLU A 90 8.42 12.09 -7.09
CA GLU A 90 9.31 11.14 -7.76
C GLU A 90 8.50 9.99 -8.37
N PRO A 91 8.78 9.57 -9.62
CA PRO A 91 8.18 8.37 -10.19
C PRO A 91 8.38 7.17 -9.27
N LEU A 92 7.33 6.36 -9.10
CA LEU A 92 7.35 5.21 -8.19
C LEU A 92 6.69 3.97 -8.80
N ILE A 93 7.04 2.80 -8.28
CA ILE A 93 6.42 1.53 -8.61
C ILE A 93 5.17 1.37 -7.73
N ILE A 94 4.02 0.99 -8.32
CA ILE A 94 2.86 0.59 -7.53
C ILE A 94 2.84 -0.93 -7.41
N VAL A 95 2.71 -1.42 -6.17
CA VAL A 95 2.48 -2.82 -5.82
C VAL A 95 1.05 -2.94 -5.32
N GLY A 96 0.15 -3.31 -6.21
CA GLY A 96 -1.27 -3.50 -5.90
C GLY A 96 -1.50 -4.84 -5.24
N VAL A 97 -1.84 -4.83 -3.97
CA VAL A 97 -2.16 -6.04 -3.19
C VAL A 97 -3.62 -6.40 -3.42
N VAL A 98 -3.84 -7.56 -4.05
CA VAL A 98 -5.17 -8.10 -4.34
C VAL A 98 -5.62 -8.97 -3.17
N THR A 99 -6.77 -8.64 -2.58
CA THR A 99 -7.44 -9.49 -1.59
C THR A 99 -8.56 -10.29 -2.24
N GLU A 100 -8.76 -11.53 -1.83
CA GLU A 100 -9.88 -12.37 -2.28
C GLU A 100 -11.09 -12.20 -1.36
N ASP A 101 -10.84 -12.13 -0.07
CA ASP A 101 -11.84 -11.81 0.94
C ASP A 101 -11.32 -10.66 1.80
N ARG A 102 -11.70 -9.44 1.42
CA ARG A 102 -11.22 -8.23 2.10
C ARG A 102 -11.70 -8.12 3.56
N TRP A 103 -12.84 -8.74 3.91
CA TRP A 103 -13.34 -8.73 5.27
C TRP A 103 -12.49 -9.62 6.17
N PHE A 104 -12.15 -10.82 5.68
CA PHE A 104 -11.23 -11.70 6.37
C PHE A 104 -9.82 -11.13 6.43
N GLU A 105 -9.27 -10.71 5.27
CA GLU A 105 -7.85 -10.41 5.12
C GLU A 105 -7.45 -9.05 5.71
N PHE A 106 -8.36 -8.08 5.79
CA PHE A 106 -8.02 -6.77 6.35
C PHE A 106 -8.34 -6.61 7.83
N LEU A 107 -9.08 -7.52 8.43
CA LEU A 107 -9.45 -7.40 9.82
C LEU A 107 -8.63 -8.35 10.69
N PRO A 108 -7.98 -7.84 11.76
CA PRO A 108 -7.36 -8.69 12.77
C PRO A 108 -8.41 -9.42 13.61
N ILE A 109 -7.97 -10.48 14.29
CA ILE A 109 -8.81 -11.17 15.28
C ILE A 109 -9.20 -10.18 16.38
N ASN A 110 -10.47 -10.12 16.71
CA ASN A 110 -10.97 -9.40 17.87
C ASN A 110 -12.15 -10.12 18.51
N ASN A 111 -12.46 -9.78 19.77
CA ASN A 111 -13.54 -10.38 20.56
C ASN A 111 -14.65 -9.37 20.89
N HIS A 112 -14.69 -8.24 20.20
CA HIS A 112 -15.69 -7.22 20.45
C HIS A 112 -17.07 -7.69 19.91
N ALA A 113 -18.03 -7.84 20.82
CA ALA A 113 -19.31 -8.49 20.52
C ALA A 113 -20.14 -7.77 19.43
N GLU A 114 -20.08 -6.42 19.40
CA GLU A 114 -20.77 -5.64 18.37
C GLU A 114 -20.10 -5.80 17.00
N THR A 115 -18.75 -5.84 16.96
CA THR A 115 -18.00 -6.13 15.73
C THR A 115 -18.38 -7.49 15.16
N LEU A 116 -18.43 -8.52 16.02
CA LEU A 116 -18.78 -9.89 15.59
C LEU A 116 -20.23 -10.02 15.11
N LYS A 117 -21.11 -9.08 15.49
CA LYS A 117 -22.48 -9.01 14.95
C LYS A 117 -22.56 -8.24 13.63
N GLU A 118 -21.73 -7.19 13.47
CA GLU A 118 -21.72 -6.33 12.29
C GLU A 118 -20.94 -6.97 11.13
N TYR A 119 -19.83 -7.62 11.45
CA TYR A 119 -18.95 -8.28 10.47
C TYR A 119 -19.05 -9.80 10.66
N GLU A 120 -19.87 -10.44 9.85
CA GLU A 120 -20.02 -11.89 9.93
C GLU A 120 -18.70 -12.62 9.72
N PRO A 121 -18.38 -13.64 10.52
CA PRO A 121 -17.19 -14.47 10.32
C PRO A 121 -17.17 -15.13 8.93
N PRO A 122 -15.98 -15.37 8.36
CA PRO A 122 -14.67 -15.30 9.00
C PRO A 122 -14.04 -13.91 8.94
N ILE A 123 -13.49 -13.44 10.08
CA ILE A 123 -12.59 -12.32 10.20
C ILE A 123 -11.28 -12.81 10.84
N GLY A 124 -10.20 -12.03 10.77
CA GLY A 124 -8.97 -12.32 11.53
C GLY A 124 -7.79 -12.78 10.68
N GLY A 125 -7.85 -12.58 9.37
CA GLY A 125 -6.76 -12.91 8.45
C GLY A 125 -5.67 -11.86 8.31
N ALA A 126 -5.78 -10.71 9.01
CA ALA A 126 -4.85 -9.60 8.85
C ALA A 126 -3.39 -9.96 9.13
N ASP A 127 -3.12 -10.76 10.17
CA ASP A 127 -1.75 -11.21 10.45
C ASP A 127 -1.20 -12.11 9.33
N SER A 128 -2.03 -12.96 8.74
CA SER A 128 -1.65 -13.78 7.58
C SER A 128 -1.31 -12.91 6.38
N LEU A 129 -2.08 -11.86 6.13
CA LEU A 129 -1.79 -10.93 5.03
C LEU A 129 -0.49 -10.14 5.30
N ILE A 130 -0.23 -9.72 6.53
CA ILE A 130 1.04 -9.07 6.91
C ILE A 130 2.22 -10.01 6.63
N ILE A 131 2.11 -11.29 7.04
CA ILE A 131 3.16 -12.29 6.78
C ILE A 131 3.37 -12.48 5.28
N HIS A 132 2.30 -12.60 4.50
CA HIS A 132 2.36 -12.71 3.05
C HIS A 132 3.08 -11.50 2.42
N ILE A 133 2.72 -10.28 2.82
CA ILE A 133 3.35 -9.07 2.30
C ILE A 133 4.84 -9.03 2.64
N LYS A 134 5.21 -9.31 3.89
CA LYS A 134 6.60 -9.18 4.36
C LYS A 134 7.51 -10.28 3.86
N ASN A 135 7.01 -11.52 3.81
CA ASN A 135 7.85 -12.69 3.61
C ASN A 135 7.78 -13.23 2.18
N GLU A 136 6.75 -12.84 1.42
CA GLU A 136 6.53 -13.38 0.08
C GLU A 136 6.47 -12.26 -0.98
N ILE A 137 5.61 -11.23 -0.81
CA ILE A 137 5.49 -10.14 -1.80
C ILE A 137 6.76 -9.26 -1.80
N GLU A 138 7.15 -8.70 -0.66
CA GLU A 138 8.29 -7.77 -0.61
C GLU A 138 9.59 -8.39 -1.12
N PRO A 139 9.99 -9.61 -0.72
CA PRO A 139 11.18 -10.27 -1.27
C PRO A 139 11.10 -10.46 -2.78
N TYR A 140 9.93 -10.89 -3.29
CA TYR A 140 9.71 -11.03 -4.72
C TYR A 140 9.89 -9.71 -5.46
N ILE A 141 9.29 -8.62 -4.95
CA ILE A 141 9.40 -7.29 -5.55
C ILE A 141 10.85 -6.80 -5.54
N ASN A 142 11.56 -6.94 -4.44
CA ASN A 142 12.94 -6.50 -4.31
C ASN A 142 13.91 -7.31 -5.20
N GLN A 143 13.60 -8.57 -5.45
CA GLN A 143 14.42 -9.44 -6.31
C GLN A 143 14.19 -9.14 -7.81
N ASN A 144 12.96 -8.81 -8.19
CA ASN A 144 12.58 -8.75 -9.61
C ASN A 144 12.48 -7.33 -10.15
N PHE A 145 12.48 -6.30 -9.28
CA PHE A 145 12.34 -4.91 -9.68
C PHE A 145 13.40 -4.02 -9.01
N ARG A 146 13.73 -2.91 -9.65
CA ARG A 146 14.69 -1.93 -9.13
C ARG A 146 14.05 -1.03 -8.08
N THR A 147 14.02 -1.50 -6.85
CA THR A 147 13.39 -0.83 -5.73
C THR A 147 14.39 -0.16 -4.79
N LEU A 148 13.97 0.92 -4.16
CA LEU A 148 14.56 1.47 -2.95
C LEU A 148 13.99 0.77 -1.72
N LYS A 149 14.60 0.95 -0.55
CA LYS A 149 14.04 0.45 0.72
C LYS A 149 12.77 1.19 1.13
N SER A 150 12.59 2.42 0.65
CA SER A 150 11.46 3.27 1.02
C SER A 150 10.14 2.76 0.43
N LYS A 151 9.17 2.57 1.33
CA LYS A 151 7.84 2.02 1.04
C LYS A 151 6.75 2.94 1.57
N ILE A 152 5.73 3.16 0.77
CA ILE A 152 4.53 3.90 1.13
C ILE A 152 3.36 2.91 1.11
N GLY A 153 2.49 2.97 2.10
CA GLY A 153 1.23 2.23 2.10
C GLY A 153 0.06 3.16 1.78
N MET A 154 -0.93 2.67 1.03
CA MET A 154 -2.17 3.40 0.75
C MET A 154 -3.38 2.48 0.84
N GLY A 155 -4.39 2.88 1.61
CA GLY A 155 -5.60 2.09 1.80
C GLY A 155 -6.82 2.92 2.14
N HIS A 156 -7.99 2.40 1.75
CA HIS A 156 -9.28 3.03 1.99
C HIS A 156 -10.18 2.14 2.86
N SER A 157 -10.96 2.75 3.75
CA SER A 157 -11.91 2.04 4.59
C SER A 157 -11.23 0.89 5.35
N LEU A 158 -11.62 -0.36 5.14
CA LEU A 158 -10.97 -1.54 5.74
C LEU A 158 -9.50 -1.67 5.32
N GLY A 159 -9.13 -1.31 4.08
CA GLY A 159 -7.73 -1.27 3.63
C GLY A 159 -6.91 -0.23 4.41
N GLY A 160 -7.50 0.92 4.74
CA GLY A 160 -6.88 1.91 5.61
C GLY A 160 -6.78 1.44 7.06
N THR A 161 -7.78 0.73 7.56
CA THR A 161 -7.77 0.09 8.88
C THR A 161 -6.65 -0.96 8.97
N PHE A 162 -6.56 -1.84 7.98
CA PHE A 162 -5.50 -2.82 7.87
C PHE A 162 -4.10 -2.18 7.86
N LEU A 163 -3.92 -1.15 7.03
CA LEU A 163 -2.65 -0.44 6.94
C LEU A 163 -2.25 0.16 8.28
N MET A 164 -3.19 0.76 9.02
CA MET A 164 -2.91 1.25 10.37
C MET A 164 -2.59 0.11 11.34
N TYR A 165 -3.33 -1.00 11.29
CA TYR A 165 -3.03 -2.19 12.07
C TYR A 165 -1.62 -2.71 11.77
N PHE A 166 -1.27 -2.86 10.50
CA PHE A 166 0.06 -3.28 10.07
C PHE A 166 1.16 -2.39 10.69
N ASN A 167 0.97 -1.07 10.64
CA ASN A 167 1.91 -0.13 11.25
C ASN A 167 2.03 -0.26 12.77
N THR A 168 1.03 -0.81 13.47
CA THR A 168 1.15 -1.11 14.90
C THR A 168 1.83 -2.44 15.19
N VAL A 169 1.81 -3.38 14.22
CA VAL A 169 2.49 -4.70 14.32
C VAL A 169 3.96 -4.58 13.93
N ASP A 170 4.24 -3.93 12.82
CA ASP A 170 5.59 -3.65 12.35
C ASP A 170 5.73 -2.16 11.98
N PRO A 171 6.13 -1.35 12.95
CA PRO A 171 6.25 0.08 12.74
C PRO A 171 7.33 0.50 11.74
N ASN A 172 8.23 -0.35 11.34
CA ASN A 172 9.34 -0.01 10.44
C ASN A 172 9.16 -0.48 9.00
N PHE A 173 8.02 -1.10 8.67
CA PHE A 173 7.79 -1.62 7.34
C PHE A 173 7.51 -0.52 6.31
N PHE A 174 6.60 0.40 6.61
CA PHE A 174 6.30 1.55 5.75
C PHE A 174 6.92 2.83 6.31
N ASP A 175 7.48 3.69 5.47
CA ASP A 175 7.97 5.02 5.86
C ASP A 175 6.84 6.04 5.94
N ALA A 176 5.87 5.94 5.03
CA ALA A 176 4.67 6.76 5.01
C ALA A 176 3.41 5.93 4.76
N SER A 177 2.27 6.44 5.22
CA SER A 177 0.97 5.79 5.04
C SER A 177 -0.12 6.79 4.74
N VAL A 178 -0.87 6.55 3.67
CA VAL A 178 -2.05 7.32 3.26
C VAL A 178 -3.30 6.52 3.61
N LEU A 179 -4.10 7.05 4.52
CA LEU A 179 -5.29 6.42 5.05
C LEU A 179 -6.52 7.20 4.62
N LEU A 180 -7.34 6.62 3.76
CA LEU A 180 -8.57 7.25 3.25
C LEU A 180 -9.77 6.70 4.01
N SER A 181 -10.45 7.52 4.80
CA SER A 181 -11.60 7.15 5.64
C SER A 181 -11.46 5.79 6.35
N PRO A 182 -10.38 5.55 7.10
CA PRO A 182 -10.17 4.29 7.79
C PRO A 182 -11.22 4.08 8.89
N ASN A 183 -11.68 2.85 9.09
CA ASN A 183 -12.59 2.51 10.17
C ASN A 183 -11.84 2.13 11.44
N PHE A 184 -11.58 3.07 12.32
CA PHE A 184 -10.93 2.82 13.62
C PHE A 184 -11.90 2.45 14.74
N SER A 185 -13.19 2.35 14.45
CA SER A 185 -14.20 1.96 15.43
C SER A 185 -14.60 0.49 15.33
N TYR A 186 -14.09 -0.23 14.33
CA TYR A 186 -14.58 -1.57 13.99
C TYR A 186 -14.43 -2.59 15.14
N ASP A 187 -13.39 -2.44 15.97
CA ASP A 187 -13.02 -3.38 17.04
C ASP A 187 -13.28 -2.81 18.46
N GLY A 188 -14.27 -1.94 18.60
CA GLY A 188 -14.52 -1.22 19.86
C GLY A 188 -13.41 -0.25 20.24
N GLU A 189 -12.71 0.29 19.23
CA GLU A 189 -11.60 1.23 19.36
C GLU A 189 -10.30 0.63 19.94
N GLN A 190 -10.14 -0.70 19.96
CA GLN A 190 -8.90 -1.35 20.40
C GLN A 190 -7.69 -0.92 19.56
N LEU A 191 -7.89 -0.67 18.26
CA LEU A 191 -6.85 -0.13 17.39
C LEU A 191 -6.36 1.25 17.85
N LEU A 192 -7.24 2.10 18.39
CA LEU A 192 -6.84 3.38 18.95
C LEU A 192 -5.88 3.20 20.13
N ASP A 193 -6.13 2.22 20.97
CA ASP A 193 -5.24 1.94 22.11
C ASP A 193 -3.90 1.39 21.66
N ARG A 194 -3.86 0.58 20.60
CA ARG A 194 -2.60 0.16 19.95
C ARG A 194 -1.81 1.38 19.45
N ILE A 195 -2.45 2.31 18.74
CA ILE A 195 -1.81 3.55 18.24
C ILE A 195 -1.24 4.38 19.40
N LYS A 196 -2.00 4.54 20.48
CA LYS A 196 -1.55 5.29 21.68
C LYS A 196 -0.34 4.63 22.35
N ASN A 197 -0.35 3.31 22.44
CA ASN A 197 0.66 2.54 23.14
C ASN A 197 1.89 2.19 22.26
N CYS A 198 1.84 2.43 20.95
CA CYS A 198 2.98 2.26 20.08
C CYS A 198 4.15 3.14 20.54
N LYS A 199 5.31 2.55 20.78
CA LYS A 199 6.47 3.27 21.33
C LYS A 199 6.99 4.28 20.31
N ALA A 200 7.04 5.55 20.72
CA ALA A 200 7.48 6.65 19.84
C ALA A 200 8.95 6.56 19.40
N ALA A 201 9.78 5.82 20.15
CA ALA A 201 11.19 5.67 19.81
C ALA A 201 11.42 4.85 18.53
N ASP A 202 10.41 4.08 18.10
CA ASP A 202 10.52 3.14 16.99
C ASP A 202 9.88 3.68 15.69
N LEU A 203 9.35 4.93 15.70
CA LEU A 203 8.56 5.46 14.60
C LEU A 203 9.22 6.69 13.97
N GLU A 204 9.98 6.48 12.90
CA GLU A 204 10.23 7.52 11.90
C GLU A 204 9.18 7.37 10.79
N LYS A 205 7.99 7.97 10.99
CA LYS A 205 6.83 7.71 10.13
C LYS A 205 5.99 8.93 9.86
N GLU A 206 5.43 8.92 8.67
CA GLU A 206 4.47 9.91 8.21
C GLU A 206 3.11 9.26 7.97
N PHE A 207 2.09 9.77 8.65
CA PHE A 207 0.71 9.36 8.44
C PHE A 207 -0.12 10.52 7.89
N TYR A 208 -0.67 10.30 6.72
CA TYR A 208 -1.62 11.20 6.08
C TYR A 208 -3.00 10.57 6.15
N VAL A 209 -3.88 11.17 6.95
CA VAL A 209 -5.22 10.65 7.19
C VAL A 209 -6.25 11.62 6.63
N PHE A 210 -6.95 11.18 5.61
CA PHE A 210 -8.04 11.92 5.00
C PHE A 210 -9.37 11.24 5.32
N SER A 211 -10.37 12.02 5.69
CA SER A 211 -11.69 11.52 6.04
C SER A 211 -12.77 12.29 5.31
N GLY A 212 -13.85 11.62 4.93
CA GLY A 212 -15.05 12.26 4.38
C GLY A 212 -15.85 12.99 5.45
N TYR A 213 -16.80 13.79 5.01
CA TYR A 213 -17.61 14.64 5.87
C TYR A 213 -19.09 14.57 5.47
N GLY A 214 -19.96 14.24 6.39
CA GLY A 214 -21.37 14.60 6.29
C GLY A 214 -22.40 13.52 5.98
N ASP A 215 -22.07 12.24 5.79
CA ASP A 215 -23.08 11.19 5.86
C ASP A 215 -23.02 10.41 7.19
N ASN A 216 -24.07 9.66 7.50
CA ASN A 216 -24.14 8.89 8.75
C ASN A 216 -23.05 7.82 8.86
N TYR A 217 -22.56 7.32 7.72
CA TYR A 217 -21.53 6.30 7.65
C TYR A 217 -20.16 6.91 7.99
N GLU A 218 -19.85 8.06 7.40
CA GLU A 218 -18.63 8.82 7.68
C GLU A 218 -18.61 9.37 9.11
N GLU A 219 -19.75 9.77 9.66
CA GLU A 219 -19.82 10.29 11.02
C GLU A 219 -19.35 9.26 12.06
N LYS A 220 -19.73 7.99 11.91
CA LYS A 220 -19.29 6.88 12.76
C LYS A 220 -17.75 6.76 12.76
N PHE A 221 -17.12 6.79 11.59
CA PHE A 221 -15.67 6.69 11.46
C PHE A 221 -14.97 7.95 11.94
N ASN A 222 -15.49 9.11 11.60
CA ASN A 222 -14.95 10.40 12.00
C ASN A 222 -14.87 10.57 13.51
N LYS A 223 -15.77 9.96 14.28
CA LYS A 223 -15.76 10.04 15.75
C LYS A 223 -14.46 9.46 16.32
N SER A 224 -14.06 8.28 15.86
CA SER A 224 -12.82 7.61 16.30
C SER A 224 -11.58 8.34 15.76
N LEU A 225 -11.62 8.81 14.51
CA LEU A 225 -10.55 9.63 13.93
C LEU A 225 -10.34 10.94 14.70
N LYS A 226 -11.42 11.65 15.06
CA LYS A 226 -11.33 12.86 15.88
C LYS A 226 -10.75 12.59 17.27
N LYS A 227 -11.07 11.42 17.88
CA LYS A 227 -10.49 11.02 19.17
C LYS A 227 -8.98 10.84 19.08
N ILE A 228 -8.49 10.08 18.12
CA ILE A 228 -7.05 9.83 17.97
C ILE A 228 -6.30 11.09 17.60
N ASN A 229 -6.85 11.90 16.68
CA ASN A 229 -6.27 13.18 16.30
C ASN A 229 -6.12 14.14 17.51
N LYS A 230 -7.18 14.27 18.32
CA LYS A 230 -7.14 15.08 19.55
C LYS A 230 -6.12 14.54 20.56
N TRP A 231 -6.00 13.23 20.66
CA TRP A 231 -5.03 12.61 21.58
C TRP A 231 -3.59 12.82 21.11
N LEU A 232 -3.28 12.62 19.83
CA LEU A 232 -1.94 12.84 19.25
C LEU A 232 -1.49 14.30 19.34
N LYS A 233 -2.40 15.25 19.11
CA LYS A 233 -2.11 16.68 19.33
C LYS A 233 -1.70 17.02 20.76
N LYS A 234 -2.22 16.30 21.76
CA LYS A 234 -1.88 16.49 23.18
C LYS A 234 -0.66 15.67 23.61
N ASN A 235 -0.37 14.59 22.88
CA ASN A 235 0.68 13.65 23.19
C ASN A 235 1.54 13.42 21.92
N PRO A 236 2.28 14.44 21.46
CA PRO A 236 3.08 14.32 20.25
C PRO A 236 4.15 13.25 20.43
N LYS A 237 4.34 12.42 19.42
CA LYS A 237 5.38 11.38 19.38
C LYS A 237 6.54 11.90 18.54
N LYS A 238 7.76 11.73 19.04
CA LYS A 238 8.97 12.40 18.54
C LYS A 238 9.21 12.24 17.04
N ASN A 239 8.99 11.12 16.46
CA ASN A 239 9.30 10.85 15.04
C ASN A 239 8.03 10.50 14.25
N LEU A 240 6.89 10.97 14.71
CA LEU A 240 5.61 10.75 14.06
C LEU A 240 5.09 12.07 13.51
N VAL A 241 5.01 12.18 12.19
CA VAL A 241 4.18 13.18 11.50
C VAL A 241 2.79 12.59 11.37
N TRP A 242 1.80 13.31 11.88
CA TRP A 242 0.40 12.91 11.78
C TRP A 242 -0.40 14.07 11.23
N GLU A 243 -0.79 13.96 9.97
CA GLU A 243 -1.66 14.91 9.30
C GLU A 243 -3.07 14.32 9.18
N TYR A 244 -4.06 15.10 9.59
CA TYR A 244 -5.47 14.73 9.51
C TYR A 244 -6.24 15.84 8.87
N GLU A 245 -6.88 15.55 7.77
CA GLU A 245 -7.78 16.47 7.06
C GLU A 245 -9.17 15.85 6.92
N ASN A 246 -10.18 16.64 7.24
CA ASN A 246 -11.57 16.28 7.00
C ASN A 246 -12.02 16.95 5.70
N LEU A 247 -12.10 16.17 4.65
CA LEU A 247 -12.51 16.65 3.32
C LEU A 247 -14.02 16.87 3.31
N ASN A 248 -14.47 17.95 2.70
CA ASN A 248 -15.91 18.26 2.59
C ASN A 248 -16.59 17.42 1.50
N ILE A 249 -16.56 16.10 1.70
CA ILE A 249 -17.11 15.09 0.79
C ILE A 249 -18.18 14.31 1.53
N ALA A 250 -19.37 14.25 0.97
CA ALA A 250 -20.52 13.60 1.60
C ALA A 250 -20.58 12.08 1.47
N ASP A 251 -19.67 11.47 0.70
CA ASP A 251 -19.78 10.06 0.27
C ASP A 251 -18.48 9.31 0.56
N HIS A 252 -18.59 8.21 1.28
CA HIS A 252 -17.45 7.34 1.65
C HIS A 252 -16.63 6.88 0.45
N GLY A 253 -17.27 6.56 -0.66
CA GLY A 253 -16.57 6.12 -1.89
C GLY A 253 -15.87 7.26 -2.64
N LYS A 254 -16.35 8.50 -2.49
CA LYS A 254 -15.77 9.66 -3.19
C LYS A 254 -14.46 10.14 -2.59
N ILE A 255 -14.13 9.71 -1.39
CA ILE A 255 -12.88 10.08 -0.71
C ILE A 255 -11.63 9.73 -1.55
N TRP A 256 -11.73 8.73 -2.41
CA TRP A 256 -10.66 8.39 -3.34
C TRP A 256 -10.28 9.55 -4.25
N PHE A 257 -11.26 10.27 -4.77
CA PHE A 257 -11.05 11.30 -5.79
C PHE A 257 -10.28 12.51 -5.25
N GLU A 258 -10.52 12.89 -4.02
CA GLU A 258 -9.82 14.02 -3.42
C GLU A 258 -8.62 13.61 -2.57
N GLY A 259 -8.72 12.51 -1.85
CA GLY A 259 -7.66 12.04 -0.96
C GLY A 259 -6.41 11.51 -1.67
N VAL A 260 -6.54 11.05 -2.93
CA VAL A 260 -5.39 10.62 -3.73
C VAL A 260 -4.63 11.81 -4.31
N TYR A 261 -5.33 12.90 -4.59
CA TYR A 261 -4.75 14.11 -5.16
C TYR A 261 -4.04 14.97 -4.11
N LYS A 262 -4.46 14.93 -2.85
CA LYS A 262 -3.86 15.67 -1.71
C LYS A 262 -2.48 15.14 -1.34
#